data_d382765315d4002d4d7968c99edb9d4a
#
_entry.id   d382765315d4002d4d7968c99edb9d4a
#
_cell.length_a   1.000
_cell.length_b   1.000
_cell.length_c   1.000
_cell.angle_alpha   90.00
_cell.angle_beta   90.00
_cell.angle_gamma   90.00
#
_symmetry.space_group_name_H-M   'P 1'
#
loop_
_entity.id
_entity.type
_entity.pdbx_description
1 polymer ?
#
loop_
_entity_poly.entity_id
_entity_poly.type
_entity_poly.pdbx_seq_one_letter_code
_entity_poly.pdbx_strand_id
1 'polypeptide(L)'
;MMIDETGESPEVNSNEDAQAPKKRRGRPKLVKDASATVTEEPQAISKPVISKAEPQVVEAKTVEIANVDAPIAPATANAPVTTVPEKRPPFEKRENKWRDQNNRNRNENRNENRNENRNENRNENRNENRNDNRNENRNENMVAPAERQDNRPERQERPERVVFQELDGIVDAEGVLEMMQDGYGFLRSSDYNYMPSPDDVYVAPSQVKIFGLKTGDTVLGTVRPPKEGEKYFALVKVGSINGRIPSEVRDRVAFEHLTPLFPDEKLRLADGSDSYSTRIIDLLAPIGKGQRGLIVAQPKTGKTILLKDIANAISKNHPEVYLIILLIDERPEEVTDMQRSVRAEVVASTFDEPAEKHVKLANIVLEKAKRLVECGHDVVILMDSITRMARAFNTAQPASGKILSGGVDANALHKPKRFFGAARKIEGGGSLTIIATALTDTGSKMDDVIFEEFKGTGNMELQLDRKLSNKRIFPAIDIISSSTRRDDLLLDKTTLQRIWVLRNHLADMNTEEAMNLMLKNMKGTRSNEEFLASMNG
;
A
#
# COMPACT_ATOMS: atom_id res chain seq x y z
N MET A 1 64.96 14.59 25.13
CA MET A 1 65.69 13.45 25.73
C MET A 1 65.04 12.24 25.08
N MET A 2 65.57 11.73 23.98
CA MET A 2 66.65 10.72 23.99
C MET A 2 66.06 9.43 24.60
N ILE A 3 66.07 8.29 24.02
CA ILE A 3 66.88 7.58 23.03
C ILE A 3 66.25 6.21 23.01
N ASP A 4 65.98 5.61 21.87
CA ASP A 4 66.58 4.51 21.10
C ASP A 4 66.30 3.12 21.71
N GLU A 5 66.04 2.23 20.93
CA GLU A 5 66.51 1.49 19.78
C GLU A 5 66.29 -0.02 19.96
N THR A 6 65.97 -0.62 18.89
CA THR A 6 66.45 -1.87 18.22
C THR A 6 65.96 -3.16 18.84
N GLY A 7 65.67 -4.19 18.12
CA GLY A 7 65.93 -4.61 16.79
C GLY A 7 65.61 -6.12 16.67
N GLU A 8 65.47 -6.49 15.46
CA GLU A 8 65.85 -7.72 14.79
C GLU A 8 65.04 -9.01 14.92
N SER A 9 64.58 -9.33 13.73
CA SER A 9 64.33 -10.68 13.25
C SER A 9 65.62 -11.53 13.18
N PRO A 10 65.53 -12.84 13.08
CA PRO A 10 66.02 -13.42 11.82
C PRO A 10 65.15 -14.55 11.23
N GLU A 11 65.23 -14.55 9.91
CA GLU A 11 64.95 -15.63 8.98
C GLU A 11 65.82 -16.87 9.27
N VAL A 12 65.45 -18.03 8.75
CA VAL A 12 66.17 -18.81 7.76
C VAL A 12 65.67 -20.28 7.68
N ASN A 13 65.18 -20.64 6.51
CA ASN A 13 65.41 -21.85 5.69
C ASN A 13 65.29 -23.25 6.34
N SER A 14 64.88 -24.21 5.69
CA SER A 14 64.76 -24.66 4.30
C SER A 14 64.38 -26.15 4.26
N ASN A 15 63.71 -26.46 3.15
CA ASN A 15 63.90 -27.69 2.35
C ASN A 15 63.23 -28.99 2.73
N GLU A 16 62.54 -29.43 1.70
CA GLU A 16 62.56 -30.76 1.02
C GLU A 16 61.84 -31.89 1.78
N ASP A 17 61.06 -32.69 1.23
CA ASP A 17 60.78 -33.15 -0.14
C ASP A 17 59.67 -34.22 -0.10
N ALA A 18 58.95 -34.31 -1.21
CA ALA A 18 58.51 -35.52 -1.85
C ALA A 18 57.23 -36.27 -1.39
N GLN A 19 56.35 -36.34 -2.37
CA GLN A 19 55.61 -37.51 -2.88
C GLN A 19 54.27 -37.91 -2.26
N ALA A 20 53.29 -37.71 -3.12
CA ALA A 20 52.07 -38.52 -3.20
C ALA A 20 52.38 -39.97 -3.56
N PRO A 21 51.55 -40.98 -3.28
CA PRO A 21 50.39 -41.18 -4.19
C PRO A 21 49.12 -41.82 -3.61
N LYS A 22 48.03 -41.63 -4.41
CA LYS A 22 46.82 -42.41 -4.66
C LYS A 22 46.67 -43.79 -4.02
N LYS A 23 45.43 -44.09 -3.52
CA LYS A 23 44.52 -45.24 -3.85
C LYS A 23 43.46 -45.38 -2.78
N ARG A 24 42.19 -45.24 -3.13
CA ARG A 24 41.14 -46.22 -3.53
C ARG A 24 40.91 -47.38 -2.55
N ARG A 25 39.58 -47.56 -2.29
CA ARG A 25 38.84 -48.75 -1.78
C ARG A 25 38.53 -48.70 -0.27
N GLY A 26 37.38 -49.15 0.18
CA GLY A 26 36.30 -49.93 -0.36
C GLY A 26 35.20 -50.10 0.71
N ARG A 27 34.05 -50.43 0.26
CA ARG A 27 32.84 -50.82 0.97
C ARG A 27 33.09 -52.09 1.82
N PRO A 28 32.52 -52.25 3.02
CA PRO A 28 32.37 -53.58 3.63
C PRO A 28 31.04 -54.21 3.29
N LYS A 29 31.11 -55.50 3.02
CA LYS A 29 30.02 -56.42 2.70
C LYS A 29 29.32 -56.90 3.97
N LEU A 30 28.05 -57.29 3.75
CA LEU A 30 27.20 -58.12 4.62
C LEU A 30 27.91 -59.40 5.07
N VAL A 31 27.63 -59.79 6.30
CA VAL A 31 27.72 -61.20 6.75
C VAL A 31 26.32 -61.66 7.11
N LYS A 32 25.92 -62.75 6.46
CA LYS A 32 24.76 -63.58 6.74
C LYS A 32 25.05 -64.51 7.89
N ASP A 33 24.08 -64.76 8.74
CA ASP A 33 23.84 -66.12 9.23
C ASP A 33 22.36 -66.37 9.51
N ALA A 34 22.02 -67.61 9.40
CA ALA A 34 20.84 -68.22 8.93
C ALA A 34 19.95 -68.83 10.05
N SER A 35 18.78 -69.17 9.62
CA SER A 35 17.81 -70.24 10.01
C SER A 35 16.65 -69.77 10.89
N ALA A 36 15.40 -70.00 10.59
CA ALA A 36 14.71 -71.18 10.09
C ALA A 36 13.33 -70.85 9.52
N THR A 37 12.98 -71.57 8.51
CA THR A 37 11.71 -71.95 7.87
C THR A 37 10.41 -71.84 8.67
N VAL A 38 9.38 -71.22 8.03
CA VAL A 38 8.06 -71.85 7.82
C VAL A 38 7.41 -71.20 6.60
N THR A 39 6.99 -72.05 5.69
CA THR A 39 6.24 -71.88 4.43
C THR A 39 4.82 -71.43 4.64
N GLU A 40 4.34 -70.44 3.83
CA GLU A 40 2.99 -70.42 3.29
C GLU A 40 2.93 -69.50 2.05
N GLU A 41 2.39 -70.05 0.95
CA GLU A 41 2.26 -69.43 -0.37
C GLU A 41 1.08 -68.40 -0.42
N PRO A 42 1.10 -67.44 -1.35
CA PRO A 42 0.09 -66.42 -1.46
C PRO A 42 -1.04 -66.80 -2.39
N GLN A 43 -2.27 -66.60 -1.94
CA GLN A 43 -3.47 -66.65 -2.78
C GLN A 43 -3.69 -65.34 -3.49
N ALA A 44 -3.88 -65.43 -4.80
CA ALA A 44 -4.24 -64.36 -5.71
C ALA A 44 -5.67 -63.85 -5.46
N ILE A 45 -5.84 -62.57 -5.32
CA ILE A 45 -7.14 -61.89 -5.32
C ILE A 45 -7.33 -61.16 -6.65
N SER A 46 -8.36 -61.60 -7.33
CA SER A 46 -8.87 -61.19 -8.64
C SER A 46 -9.41 -59.75 -8.66
N LYS A 47 -9.19 -59.08 -9.77
CA LYS A 47 -9.76 -57.77 -10.14
C LYS A 47 -11.30 -57.84 -10.30
N PRO A 48 -12.06 -56.84 -9.85
CA PRO A 48 -13.47 -56.75 -10.23
C PRO A 48 -13.64 -56.07 -11.60
N VAL A 49 -14.47 -56.67 -12.40
CA VAL A 49 -14.95 -56.27 -13.73
C VAL A 49 -15.94 -55.12 -13.59
N ILE A 50 -15.75 -54.07 -14.37
CA ILE A 50 -16.68 -52.96 -14.51
C ILE A 50 -17.80 -53.39 -15.46
N SER A 51 -19.04 -53.52 -14.97
CA SER A 51 -20.23 -53.62 -15.79
C SER A 51 -20.89 -52.25 -15.96
N LYS A 52 -21.11 -51.89 -17.24
CA LYS A 52 -21.92 -50.74 -17.65
C LYS A 52 -23.37 -50.96 -17.26
N ALA A 53 -24.00 -49.99 -16.60
CA ALA A 53 -25.45 -49.90 -16.47
C ALA A 53 -25.93 -48.60 -17.14
N GLU A 54 -26.88 -48.73 -18.04
CA GLU A 54 -27.59 -47.65 -18.72
C GLU A 54 -28.56 -46.91 -17.79
N PRO A 55 -28.91 -45.65 -18.08
CA PRO A 55 -29.80 -44.88 -17.22
C PRO A 55 -31.27 -45.18 -17.48
N GLN A 56 -32.01 -45.57 -16.46
CA GLN A 56 -33.47 -45.60 -16.47
C GLN A 56 -34.07 -44.24 -16.16
N VAL A 57 -34.98 -43.82 -17.03
CA VAL A 57 -35.84 -42.65 -16.92
C VAL A 57 -36.87 -42.91 -15.82
N VAL A 58 -36.98 -42.02 -14.83
CA VAL A 58 -38.05 -42.01 -13.82
C VAL A 58 -38.92 -40.78 -14.06
N GLU A 59 -40.18 -41.06 -14.41
CA GLU A 59 -41.27 -40.09 -14.63
C GLU A 59 -41.58 -39.28 -13.35
N ALA A 60 -41.75 -37.96 -13.53
CA ALA A 60 -42.22 -37.06 -12.49
C ALA A 60 -43.72 -37.15 -12.31
N LYS A 61 -44.17 -37.47 -11.09
CA LYS A 61 -45.57 -37.34 -10.68
C LYS A 61 -45.86 -35.89 -10.27
N THR A 62 -46.82 -35.32 -10.97
CA THR A 62 -47.49 -34.06 -10.69
C THR A 62 -48.33 -34.19 -9.40
N VAL A 63 -48.17 -33.24 -8.47
CA VAL A 63 -49.07 -33.05 -7.33
C VAL A 63 -49.83 -31.75 -7.55
N GLU A 64 -51.16 -31.88 -7.69
CA GLU A 64 -52.12 -30.79 -7.75
C GLU A 64 -52.19 -30.03 -6.42
N ILE A 65 -52.17 -28.71 -6.47
CA ILE A 65 -52.53 -27.83 -5.33
C ILE A 65 -53.84 -27.14 -5.67
N ALA A 66 -54.80 -27.33 -4.76
CA ALA A 66 -56.14 -26.82 -4.84
C ALA A 66 -56.22 -25.27 -4.68
N ASN A 67 -57.09 -24.69 -5.50
CA ASN A 67 -57.54 -23.32 -5.44
C ASN A 67 -58.37 -23.03 -4.18
N VAL A 68 -58.17 -21.84 -3.59
CA VAL A 68 -59.18 -21.19 -2.75
C VAL A 68 -59.31 -19.75 -3.22
N ASP A 69 -60.50 -19.47 -3.74
CA ASP A 69 -61.01 -18.13 -4.17
C ASP A 69 -61.31 -17.22 -2.99
N ALA A 70 -61.12 -15.90 -3.18
CA ALA A 70 -62.09 -14.84 -2.88
C ALA A 70 -61.47 -13.43 -3.02
N PRO A 71 -62.25 -12.32 -3.14
CA PRO A 71 -62.41 -11.61 -4.40
C PRO A 71 -61.85 -10.17 -4.40
N ILE A 72 -61.67 -9.69 -5.60
CA ILE A 72 -61.18 -8.39 -6.04
C ILE A 72 -62.25 -7.30 -5.91
N ALA A 73 -61.88 -6.08 -5.56
CA ALA A 73 -62.58 -4.88 -5.96
C ALA A 73 -61.59 -3.79 -6.45
N PRO A 74 -61.95 -2.96 -7.44
CA PRO A 74 -61.01 -2.26 -8.33
C PRO A 74 -60.74 -0.81 -7.95
N ALA A 75 -59.58 -0.30 -8.30
CA ALA A 75 -59.31 1.13 -8.35
C ALA A 75 -58.51 1.53 -9.60
N THR A 76 -59.13 2.35 -10.33
CA THR A 76 -58.88 3.20 -11.47
C THR A 76 -57.47 3.80 -11.66
N ALA A 77 -56.97 3.62 -12.89
CA ALA A 77 -56.54 4.57 -13.93
C ALA A 77 -55.45 5.63 -13.70
N ASN A 78 -54.38 5.46 -14.53
CA ASN A 78 -53.67 6.47 -15.33
C ASN A 78 -52.85 7.59 -14.67
N ALA A 79 -51.51 7.46 -14.81
CA ALA A 79 -50.65 8.52 -15.36
C ALA A 79 -49.26 7.96 -15.77
N PRO A 80 -48.57 8.55 -16.77
CA PRO A 80 -47.41 7.94 -17.43
C PRO A 80 -46.11 8.17 -16.65
N VAL A 81 -45.29 7.14 -16.58
CA VAL A 81 -43.94 7.17 -15.98
C VAL A 81 -42.99 7.83 -16.97
N THR A 82 -42.58 9.05 -16.68
CA THR A 82 -41.42 9.71 -17.28
C THR A 82 -40.19 9.29 -16.49
N THR A 83 -39.32 8.52 -17.10
CA THR A 83 -38.00 8.21 -16.57
C THR A 83 -37.09 9.42 -16.67
N VAL A 84 -36.78 10.02 -15.51
CA VAL A 84 -35.71 11.01 -15.36
C VAL A 84 -34.48 10.28 -14.79
N PRO A 85 -33.30 10.40 -15.38
CA PRO A 85 -32.10 9.78 -14.80
C PRO A 85 -31.70 10.54 -13.53
N GLU A 86 -31.63 9.81 -12.45
CA GLU A 86 -31.19 10.27 -11.13
C GLU A 86 -29.72 10.68 -11.20
N LYS A 87 -29.45 11.99 -11.15
CA LYS A 87 -28.12 12.57 -11.01
C LYS A 87 -27.61 12.23 -9.62
N ARG A 88 -26.49 11.52 -9.55
CA ARG A 88 -25.70 11.33 -8.32
C ARG A 88 -25.37 12.71 -7.73
N PRO A 89 -25.48 12.89 -6.40
CA PRO A 89 -25.04 14.13 -5.77
C PRO A 89 -23.53 14.29 -5.92
N PRO A 90 -23.03 15.51 -6.14
CA PRO A 90 -21.59 15.76 -6.21
C PRO A 90 -20.95 15.49 -4.85
N PHE A 91 -19.76 14.93 -4.87
CA PHE A 91 -18.88 14.75 -3.70
C PHE A 91 -18.72 16.11 -3.00
N GLU A 92 -19.28 16.27 -1.81
CA GLU A 92 -18.96 17.39 -0.94
C GLU A 92 -17.50 17.29 -0.53
N LYS A 93 -16.69 18.21 -1.02
CA LYS A 93 -15.35 18.49 -0.51
C LYS A 93 -15.51 18.81 0.98
N ARG A 94 -14.98 17.95 1.85
CA ARG A 94 -14.83 18.28 3.27
C ARG A 94 -13.90 19.50 3.38
N GLU A 95 -14.47 20.67 3.56
CA GLU A 95 -13.73 21.85 3.99
C GLU A 95 -13.18 21.59 5.38
N ASN A 96 -11.86 21.66 5.48
CA ASN A 96 -11.13 21.61 6.73
C ASN A 96 -11.55 22.75 7.66
N LYS A 97 -12.41 22.47 8.64
CA LYS A 97 -12.86 23.39 9.70
C LYS A 97 -11.75 23.79 10.71
N TRP A 98 -10.48 23.51 10.41
CA TRP A 98 -9.34 23.81 11.29
C TRP A 98 -8.65 25.15 10.98
N ARG A 99 -9.20 26.00 10.10
CA ARG A 99 -8.50 27.24 9.67
C ARG A 99 -8.95 28.52 10.36
N ASP A 100 -10.02 28.53 11.15
CA ASP A 100 -10.58 29.78 11.67
C ASP A 100 -10.26 30.15 13.12
N GLN A 101 -9.54 29.34 13.87
CA GLN A 101 -9.16 29.71 15.24
C GLN A 101 -7.76 30.34 15.40
N ASN A 102 -6.89 30.25 14.41
CA ASN A 102 -5.53 30.83 14.53
C ASN A 102 -5.32 32.17 13.81
N ASN A 103 -6.36 32.73 13.19
CA ASN A 103 -6.22 33.98 12.44
C ASN A 103 -6.71 35.24 13.20
N ARG A 104 -7.20 35.09 14.44
CA ARG A 104 -7.59 36.27 15.26
C ARG A 104 -6.49 36.86 16.12
N ASN A 105 -5.41 36.16 16.36
CA ASN A 105 -4.30 36.64 17.21
C ASN A 105 -3.05 37.12 16.46
N ARG A 106 -3.10 37.27 15.14
CA ARG A 106 -1.95 37.73 14.35
C ARG A 106 -2.10 39.10 13.70
N ASN A 107 -3.22 39.79 13.88
CA ASN A 107 -3.45 41.10 13.25
C ASN A 107 -3.27 42.32 14.17
N GLU A 108 -2.93 42.14 15.43
CA GLU A 108 -2.71 43.29 16.34
C GLU A 108 -1.24 43.67 16.54
N ASN A 109 -0.27 42.95 15.98
CA ASN A 109 1.16 43.29 16.18
C ASN A 109 1.91 43.64 14.88
N ARG A 110 1.23 44.20 13.87
CA ARG A 110 1.88 44.60 12.60
C ARG A 110 1.72 46.02 12.18
N ASN A 111 1.31 46.92 13.09
CA ASN A 111 1.14 48.35 12.75
C ASN A 111 2.07 49.31 13.45
N GLU A 112 3.11 48.88 14.17
CA GLU A 112 4.04 49.81 14.86
C GLU A 112 5.49 49.72 14.41
N ASN A 113 5.85 49.15 13.25
CA ASN A 113 7.23 49.21 12.78
C ASN A 113 7.33 49.44 11.26
N ARG A 114 6.73 50.56 10.79
CA ARG A 114 6.86 50.96 9.38
C ARG A 114 6.97 52.48 9.24
N ASN A 115 7.82 53.10 10.01
CA ASN A 115 8.11 54.54 9.79
C ASN A 115 9.51 55.02 10.19
N GLU A 116 10.52 54.17 10.19
CA GLU A 116 11.90 54.60 10.29
C GLU A 116 12.79 53.68 9.46
N ASN A 117 12.98 53.99 8.18
CA ASN A 117 14.16 53.73 7.35
C ASN A 117 13.81 53.97 5.86
N ARG A 118 13.63 55.27 5.59
CA ARG A 118 13.59 55.75 4.19
C ARG A 118 14.27 57.09 4.14
N ASN A 119 15.56 57.10 4.38
CA ASN A 119 16.48 58.17 3.93
C ASN A 119 17.89 57.65 4.22
N GLU A 120 18.60 57.36 3.19
CA GLU A 120 20.05 57.17 3.08
C GLU A 120 20.33 55.97 2.16
N ASN A 121 20.41 56.27 0.89
CA ASN A 121 21.31 55.72 -0.12
C ASN A 121 20.79 56.07 -1.51
N ARG A 122 20.94 57.34 -1.84
CA ARG A 122 20.85 57.83 -3.21
C ARG A 122 21.98 58.85 -3.37
N ASN A 123 23.18 58.35 -3.59
CA ASN A 123 24.24 59.03 -4.34
C ASN A 123 25.44 58.09 -4.44
N GLU A 124 25.97 58.06 -5.62
CA GLU A 124 27.19 57.36 -6.03
C GLU A 124 26.95 56.15 -6.92
N ASN A 125 26.79 56.44 -8.19
CA ASN A 125 27.53 55.89 -9.33
C ASN A 125 26.91 56.39 -10.64
N ARG A 126 27.28 57.59 -11.00
CA ARG A 126 27.15 58.11 -12.37
C ARG A 126 28.51 58.72 -12.70
N ASN A 127 29.38 57.97 -13.29
CA ASN A 127 30.31 58.51 -14.30
C ASN A 127 31.08 57.37 -14.99
N GLU A 128 31.34 57.66 -16.26
CA GLU A 128 32.32 56.98 -17.11
C GLU A 128 31.80 55.83 -17.99
N ASN A 129 31.26 56.19 -19.16
CA ASN A 129 31.94 55.94 -20.45
C ASN A 129 31.14 56.56 -21.58
N ARG A 130 31.50 57.80 -21.92
CA ARG A 130 31.31 58.40 -23.26
C ARG A 130 32.63 58.22 -23.97
N ASN A 131 32.65 57.55 -25.11
CA ASN A 131 33.65 57.85 -26.10
C ASN A 131 33.02 57.79 -27.49
N ASP A 132 33.24 58.85 -28.14
CA ASP A 132 32.93 59.34 -29.45
C ASP A 132 33.22 58.37 -30.60
N ASN A 133 32.38 58.38 -31.58
CA ASN A 133 32.79 58.38 -32.99
C ASN A 133 31.75 59.11 -33.87
N ARG A 134 31.98 60.40 -34.04
CA ARG A 134 31.50 61.20 -35.19
C ARG A 134 32.31 60.76 -36.40
N ASN A 135 31.66 60.48 -37.50
CA ASN A 135 32.20 60.84 -38.79
C ASN A 135 31.09 61.25 -39.75
N GLU A 136 31.27 62.46 -40.22
CA GLU A 136 30.47 63.21 -41.15
C GLU A 136 30.61 62.57 -42.55
N ASN A 137 29.53 62.53 -43.33
CA ASN A 137 29.57 62.86 -44.74
C ASN A 137 28.21 63.36 -45.20
N ARG A 138 28.15 64.67 -45.43
CA ARG A 138 27.21 65.38 -46.29
C ARG A 138 27.43 64.94 -47.73
N ASN A 139 26.36 64.66 -48.44
CA ASN A 139 26.23 65.24 -49.83
C ASN A 139 24.75 65.33 -50.20
N GLU A 140 24.41 66.51 -50.59
CA GLU A 140 23.16 66.97 -51.16
C GLU A 140 22.90 66.29 -52.51
N ASN A 141 21.68 65.92 -52.82
CA ASN A 141 21.06 66.09 -54.12
C ASN A 141 19.54 66.03 -54.01
N MET A 142 18.92 67.19 -54.28
CA MET A 142 17.50 67.38 -54.54
C MET A 142 17.11 66.73 -55.85
N VAL A 143 16.06 65.87 -55.86
CA VAL A 143 15.20 65.67 -57.04
C VAL A 143 13.77 65.44 -56.61
N ALA A 144 12.84 66.11 -57.27
CA ALA A 144 11.40 66.25 -56.97
C ALA A 144 10.59 64.93 -57.07
N PRO A 145 9.33 64.94 -56.61
CA PRO A 145 8.55 63.71 -56.24
C PRO A 145 7.86 63.10 -57.45
N ALA A 146 8.02 61.79 -57.60
CA ALA A 146 7.21 60.97 -58.50
C ALA A 146 6.21 60.20 -57.68
N GLU A 147 4.93 60.27 -58.06
CA GLU A 147 3.79 59.55 -57.56
C GLU A 147 4.07 58.05 -57.46
N ARG A 148 4.04 57.52 -56.26
CA ARG A 148 4.06 56.07 -56.03
C ARG A 148 2.64 55.57 -55.75
N GLN A 149 2.15 54.84 -56.71
CA GLN A 149 0.94 54.00 -56.57
C GLN A 149 1.13 53.04 -55.38
N ASP A 150 0.17 53.10 -54.51
CA ASP A 150 0.04 52.31 -53.26
C ASP A 150 -0.39 50.88 -53.62
N ASN A 151 0.53 50.02 -53.96
CA ASN A 151 0.31 48.59 -54.05
C ASN A 151 0.65 47.98 -52.68
N ARG A 152 -0.28 48.09 -51.70
CA ARG A 152 -0.25 47.27 -50.52
C ARG A 152 -0.74 45.88 -50.91
N PRO A 153 0.08 44.81 -50.73
CA PRO A 153 -0.46 43.47 -50.77
C PRO A 153 -1.42 43.31 -49.60
N GLU A 154 -2.62 42.84 -49.88
CA GLU A 154 -3.62 42.42 -48.88
C GLU A 154 -2.95 41.55 -47.83
N ARG A 155 -2.98 42.03 -46.59
CA ARG A 155 -2.56 41.31 -45.41
C ARG A 155 -3.49 40.11 -45.25
N GLN A 156 -3.07 38.92 -45.73
CA GLN A 156 -3.73 37.68 -45.43
C GLN A 156 -3.93 37.65 -43.92
N GLU A 157 -5.18 37.68 -43.49
CA GLU A 157 -5.59 37.44 -42.10
C GLU A 157 -5.02 36.07 -41.70
N ARG A 158 -4.05 36.09 -40.81
CA ARG A 158 -3.62 34.86 -40.12
C ARG A 158 -4.87 34.27 -39.46
N PRO A 159 -5.17 32.99 -39.65
CA PRO A 159 -6.26 32.37 -38.94
C PRO A 159 -6.09 32.68 -37.45
N GLU A 160 -7.14 33.20 -36.83
CA GLU A 160 -7.19 33.45 -35.41
C GLU A 160 -6.68 32.19 -34.69
N ARG A 161 -5.55 32.34 -34.02
CA ARG A 161 -5.09 31.33 -33.06
C ARG A 161 -6.20 31.23 -32.02
N VAL A 162 -6.98 30.16 -32.08
CA VAL A 162 -7.94 29.80 -31.06
C VAL A 162 -7.16 29.81 -29.73
N VAL A 163 -7.50 30.77 -28.89
CA VAL A 163 -6.78 31.06 -27.66
C VAL A 163 -7.17 30.00 -26.65
N PHE A 164 -6.45 28.87 -26.61
CA PHE A 164 -6.49 27.93 -25.48
C PHE A 164 -5.82 28.51 -24.21
N GLN A 165 -5.41 29.78 -24.24
CA GLN A 165 -4.78 30.45 -23.08
C GLN A 165 -5.74 30.73 -21.92
N GLU A 166 -7.04 30.70 -22.16
CA GLU A 166 -8.04 30.93 -21.09
C GLU A 166 -8.18 29.76 -20.11
N LEU A 167 -7.66 28.57 -20.44
CA LEU A 167 -7.77 27.38 -19.58
C LEU A 167 -6.47 27.10 -18.78
N ASP A 168 -5.43 27.91 -18.95
CA ASP A 168 -4.18 27.73 -18.22
C ASP A 168 -4.39 28.01 -16.72
N GLY A 169 -4.24 26.96 -15.90
CA GLY A 169 -4.32 27.07 -14.44
C GLY A 169 -5.74 27.12 -13.84
N ILE A 170 -6.78 26.79 -14.61
CA ILE A 170 -8.16 26.70 -14.13
C ILE A 170 -8.48 25.30 -13.59
N VAL A 171 -7.85 24.27 -14.18
CA VAL A 171 -8.12 22.86 -13.82
C VAL A 171 -7.12 22.39 -12.79
N ASP A 172 -7.63 21.90 -11.66
CA ASP A 172 -6.83 21.25 -10.64
C ASP A 172 -6.71 19.77 -10.95
N ALA A 173 -5.50 19.22 -10.81
CA ALA A 173 -5.21 17.80 -10.93
C ALA A 173 -4.45 17.31 -9.69
N GLU A 174 -4.78 16.10 -9.26
CA GLU A 174 -4.08 15.39 -8.20
C GLU A 174 -3.54 14.07 -8.74
N GLY A 175 -2.31 13.73 -8.38
CA GLY A 175 -1.73 12.46 -8.77
C GLY A 175 -0.46 12.14 -8.00
N VAL A 176 -0.04 10.88 -8.12
CA VAL A 176 1.21 10.39 -7.52
C VAL A 176 2.33 10.49 -8.53
N LEU A 177 3.43 11.11 -8.17
CA LEU A 177 4.57 11.33 -9.04
C LEU A 177 5.35 10.03 -9.28
N GLU A 178 5.47 9.65 -10.55
CA GLU A 178 6.42 8.65 -11.04
C GLU A 178 7.53 9.34 -11.82
N MET A 179 8.77 9.24 -11.31
CA MET A 179 9.94 9.82 -11.97
C MET A 179 10.46 8.94 -13.09
N MET A 180 10.82 9.57 -14.22
CA MET A 180 11.49 8.93 -15.35
C MET A 180 13.01 9.12 -15.28
N GLN A 181 13.75 8.29 -16.02
CA GLN A 181 15.23 8.30 -16.02
C GLN A 181 15.81 9.66 -16.43
N ASP A 182 15.11 10.38 -17.32
CA ASP A 182 15.54 11.68 -17.84
C ASP A 182 15.26 12.85 -16.88
N GLY A 183 14.76 12.57 -15.67
CA GLY A 183 14.56 13.57 -14.61
C GLY A 183 13.26 14.37 -14.71
N TYR A 184 12.38 14.07 -15.67
CA TYR A 184 10.98 14.51 -15.65
C TYR A 184 10.11 13.47 -14.98
N GLY A 185 8.83 13.78 -14.74
CA GLY A 185 7.90 12.84 -14.14
C GLY A 185 6.49 12.94 -14.68
N PHE A 186 5.65 11.97 -14.29
CA PHE A 186 4.22 12.00 -14.53
C PHE A 186 3.47 11.88 -13.21
N LEU A 187 2.41 12.67 -13.06
CA LEU A 187 1.43 12.44 -12.00
C LEU A 187 0.47 11.36 -12.49
N ARG A 188 0.45 10.24 -11.77
CA ARG A 188 -0.41 9.09 -12.07
C ARG A 188 -1.69 9.16 -11.27
N SER A 189 -2.82 8.94 -11.94
CA SER A 189 -4.14 8.93 -11.29
C SER A 189 -4.39 7.65 -10.48
N SER A 190 -5.04 7.80 -9.33
CA SER A 190 -5.58 6.68 -8.54
C SER A 190 -6.63 5.88 -9.29
N ASP A 191 -7.40 6.52 -10.18
CA ASP A 191 -8.48 5.87 -10.94
C ASP A 191 -7.96 4.78 -11.88
N TYR A 192 -6.69 4.90 -12.31
CA TYR A 192 -6.01 3.92 -13.14
C TYR A 192 -5.00 3.08 -12.33
N ASN A 193 -5.17 3.00 -11.01
CA ASN A 193 -4.25 2.28 -10.11
C ASN A 193 -2.79 2.70 -10.34
N TYR A 194 -2.53 3.99 -10.56
CA TYR A 194 -1.20 4.57 -10.82
C TYR A 194 -0.46 4.01 -12.05
N MET A 195 -1.18 3.33 -12.94
CA MET A 195 -0.62 2.88 -14.22
C MET A 195 -0.68 4.01 -15.26
N PRO A 196 0.16 3.93 -16.32
CA PRO A 196 0.12 4.88 -17.42
C PRO A 196 -1.29 5.02 -18.00
N SER A 197 -1.78 6.24 -18.10
CA SER A 197 -3.14 6.56 -18.51
C SER A 197 -3.17 7.81 -19.40
N PRO A 198 -4.28 8.07 -20.10
CA PRO A 198 -4.48 9.33 -20.82
C PRO A 198 -4.50 10.56 -19.92
N ASP A 199 -4.86 10.38 -18.65
CA ASP A 199 -5.00 11.45 -17.65
C ASP A 199 -3.69 11.80 -16.94
N ASP A 200 -2.58 11.23 -17.40
CA ASP A 200 -1.26 11.52 -16.85
C ASP A 200 -0.87 12.98 -17.07
N VAL A 201 -0.37 13.63 -16.03
CA VAL A 201 0.08 15.01 -16.07
C VAL A 201 1.60 15.07 -16.08
N TYR A 202 2.17 15.71 -17.10
CA TYR A 202 3.62 15.90 -17.23
C TYR A 202 4.15 16.91 -16.20
N VAL A 203 5.24 16.55 -15.53
CA VAL A 203 5.97 17.40 -14.58
C VAL A 203 7.36 17.66 -15.10
N ALA A 204 7.68 18.94 -15.29
CA ALA A 204 8.97 19.34 -15.86
C ALA A 204 10.14 19.10 -14.87
N PRO A 205 11.36 18.79 -15.37
CA PRO A 205 12.55 18.61 -14.52
C PRO A 205 12.88 19.83 -13.65
N SER A 206 12.55 21.03 -14.10
CA SER A 206 12.71 22.25 -13.33
C SER A 206 11.82 22.29 -12.09
N GLN A 207 10.55 21.88 -12.22
CA GLN A 207 9.61 21.81 -11.10
C GLN A 207 10.02 20.73 -10.09
N VAL A 208 10.45 19.55 -10.58
CA VAL A 208 10.99 18.48 -9.73
C VAL A 208 12.14 18.99 -8.86
N LYS A 209 13.09 19.73 -9.43
CA LYS A 209 14.25 20.29 -8.71
C LYS A 209 13.87 21.41 -7.74
N ILE A 210 12.99 22.33 -8.16
CA ILE A 210 12.59 23.49 -7.34
C ILE A 210 11.87 23.03 -6.06
N PHE A 211 10.95 22.08 -6.18
CA PHE A 211 10.14 21.60 -5.06
C PHE A 211 10.74 20.37 -4.35
N GLY A 212 11.85 19.81 -4.85
CA GLY A 212 12.47 18.62 -4.27
C GLY A 212 11.57 17.38 -4.35
N LEU A 213 10.78 17.25 -5.43
CA LEU A 213 9.84 16.15 -5.61
C LEU A 213 10.56 14.81 -5.77
N LYS A 214 9.95 13.77 -5.21
CA LYS A 214 10.44 12.38 -5.28
C LYS A 214 9.33 11.46 -5.79
N THR A 215 9.72 10.31 -6.32
CA THR A 215 8.74 9.26 -6.66
C THR A 215 7.88 8.92 -5.44
N GLY A 216 6.57 8.84 -5.65
CA GLY A 216 5.59 8.58 -4.60
C GLY A 216 4.98 9.83 -3.97
N ASP A 217 5.47 11.05 -4.28
CA ASP A 217 4.82 12.27 -3.80
C ASP A 217 3.43 12.43 -4.43
N THR A 218 2.43 12.66 -3.60
CA THR A 218 1.08 13.06 -4.04
C THR A 218 1.07 14.56 -4.24
N VAL A 219 0.92 15.01 -5.47
CA VAL A 219 0.96 16.42 -5.84
C VAL A 219 -0.42 16.87 -6.29
N LEU A 220 -0.94 17.90 -5.64
CA LEU A 220 -2.12 18.65 -6.07
C LEU A 220 -1.66 19.96 -6.69
N GLY A 221 -2.10 20.25 -7.91
CA GLY A 221 -1.72 21.47 -8.59
C GLY A 221 -2.61 21.80 -9.76
N THR A 222 -2.38 22.98 -10.35
CA THR A 222 -3.12 23.43 -11.53
C THR A 222 -2.39 23.00 -12.79
N VAL A 223 -3.15 22.59 -13.80
CA VAL A 223 -2.64 22.09 -15.06
C VAL A 223 -3.07 22.98 -16.24
N ARG A 224 -2.36 22.88 -17.33
CA ARG A 224 -2.73 23.45 -18.62
C ARG A 224 -2.97 22.35 -19.66
N PRO A 225 -3.82 22.61 -20.65
CA PRO A 225 -4.03 21.70 -21.75
C PRO A 225 -2.74 21.51 -22.57
N PRO A 226 -2.62 20.37 -23.30
CA PRO A 226 -1.48 20.12 -24.17
C PRO A 226 -1.46 21.14 -25.32
N LYS A 227 -0.26 21.63 -25.66
CA LYS A 227 0.00 22.48 -26.84
C LYS A 227 0.17 21.60 -28.09
N GLU A 228 0.19 22.24 -29.26
CA GLU A 228 0.47 21.55 -30.51
C GLU A 228 1.78 20.75 -30.40
N GLY A 229 1.69 19.42 -30.59
CA GLY A 229 2.80 18.48 -30.45
C GLY A 229 3.01 17.88 -29.06
N GLU A 230 2.31 18.35 -28.03
CA GLU A 230 2.29 17.72 -26.70
C GLU A 230 1.16 16.69 -26.60
N LYS A 231 1.41 15.59 -25.90
CA LYS A 231 0.42 14.52 -25.73
C LYS A 231 -0.32 14.61 -24.39
N TYR A 232 0.30 15.18 -23.38
CA TYR A 232 -0.18 15.17 -21.99
C TYR A 232 -0.45 16.58 -21.49
N PHE A 233 -1.35 16.69 -20.52
CA PHE A 233 -1.48 17.91 -19.72
C PHE A 233 -0.17 18.21 -19.00
N ALA A 234 0.13 19.47 -18.76
CA ALA A 234 1.35 19.88 -18.07
C ALA A 234 1.04 20.61 -16.77
N LEU A 235 1.75 20.27 -15.70
CA LEU A 235 1.65 20.94 -14.42
C LEU A 235 2.18 22.36 -14.53
N VAL A 236 1.36 23.37 -14.15
CA VAL A 236 1.74 24.78 -14.18
C VAL A 236 2.18 25.24 -12.78
N LYS A 237 1.37 24.95 -11.77
CA LYS A 237 1.60 25.40 -10.39
C LYS A 237 1.36 24.25 -9.42
N VAL A 238 2.27 24.08 -8.47
CA VAL A 238 2.10 23.15 -7.35
C VAL A 238 1.33 23.85 -6.24
N GLY A 239 0.21 23.29 -5.84
CA GLY A 239 -0.63 23.76 -4.75
C GLY A 239 -0.22 23.16 -3.42
N SER A 240 -0.21 21.83 -3.33
CA SER A 240 0.25 21.08 -2.15
C SER A 240 0.98 19.80 -2.55
N ILE A 241 1.83 19.32 -1.64
CA ILE A 241 2.56 18.06 -1.78
C ILE A 241 2.27 17.24 -0.52
N ASN A 242 1.75 16.04 -0.69
CA ASN A 242 1.35 15.16 0.42
C ASN A 242 0.47 15.88 1.47
N GLY A 243 -0.45 16.76 1.01
CA GLY A 243 -1.34 17.53 1.87
C GLY A 243 -0.68 18.70 2.62
N ARG A 244 0.63 18.97 2.41
CA ARG A 244 1.38 20.06 3.00
C ARG A 244 1.78 21.13 1.98
N ILE A 245 2.14 22.32 2.45
CA ILE A 245 2.65 23.37 1.57
C ILE A 245 4.06 23.01 1.06
N PRO A 246 4.40 23.34 -0.20
CA PRO A 246 5.68 22.93 -0.81
C PRO A 246 6.93 23.35 -0.04
N SER A 247 6.88 24.50 0.67
CA SER A 247 8.01 24.99 1.47
C SER A 247 8.34 24.10 2.68
N GLU A 248 7.36 23.43 3.26
CA GLU A 248 7.57 22.52 4.40
C GLU A 248 8.11 21.16 3.96
N VAL A 249 7.72 20.73 2.75
CA VAL A 249 8.06 19.40 2.23
C VAL A 249 9.47 19.37 1.66
N ARG A 250 10.00 20.50 1.20
CA ARG A 250 11.29 20.59 0.54
C ARG A 250 12.45 20.07 1.39
N ASP A 251 12.46 20.40 2.67
CA ASP A 251 13.55 20.11 3.60
C ASP A 251 13.27 18.88 4.48
N ARG A 252 12.30 18.04 4.08
CA ARG A 252 11.94 16.83 4.81
C ARG A 252 13.09 15.81 4.85
N VAL A 253 13.23 15.14 5.99
CA VAL A 253 14.17 14.03 6.16
C VAL A 253 13.66 12.80 5.40
N ALA A 254 14.55 12.14 4.65
CA ALA A 254 14.18 10.93 3.91
C ALA A 254 13.84 9.77 4.86
N PHE A 255 12.87 8.95 4.48
CA PHE A 255 12.31 7.85 5.28
C PHE A 255 13.38 6.90 5.85
N GLU A 256 14.43 6.65 5.09
CA GLU A 256 15.54 5.77 5.47
C GLU A 256 16.37 6.30 6.65
N HIS A 257 16.32 7.61 6.91
CA HIS A 257 17.08 8.29 7.99
C HIS A 257 16.24 8.60 9.22
N LEU A 258 14.94 8.27 9.19
CA LEU A 258 14.04 8.48 10.31
C LEU A 258 14.25 7.38 11.37
N THR A 259 14.26 7.76 12.65
CA THR A 259 14.48 6.84 13.79
C THR A 259 13.26 5.96 14.01
N PRO A 260 13.39 4.61 13.87
CA PRO A 260 12.28 3.69 14.07
C PRO A 260 12.05 3.40 15.55
N LEU A 261 10.78 3.41 15.98
CA LEU A 261 10.34 3.02 17.32
C LEU A 261 9.45 1.77 17.28
N PHE A 262 9.27 1.14 18.44
CA PHE A 262 8.22 0.13 18.60
C PHE A 262 6.85 0.80 18.57
N PRO A 263 5.80 0.11 18.07
CA PRO A 263 4.43 0.57 18.19
C PRO A 263 4.04 0.74 19.68
N ASP A 264 3.67 1.94 20.09
CA ASP A 264 3.27 2.31 21.45
C ASP A 264 1.89 3.00 21.47
N GLU A 265 1.34 3.29 20.30
CA GLU A 265 0.03 3.88 20.12
C GLU A 265 -0.91 2.87 19.44
N LYS A 266 -1.93 2.45 20.17
CA LYS A 266 -2.89 1.43 19.71
C LYS A 266 -3.86 2.00 18.69
N LEU A 267 -4.06 1.32 17.57
CA LEU A 267 -5.19 1.51 16.68
C LEU A 267 -6.41 0.80 17.28
N ARG A 268 -7.34 1.56 17.85
CA ARG A 268 -8.56 1.02 18.45
C ARG A 268 -9.51 0.56 17.35
N LEU A 269 -9.77 -0.75 17.32
CA LEU A 269 -10.69 -1.34 16.36
C LEU A 269 -12.10 -1.48 16.93
N ALA A 270 -12.23 -1.73 18.23
CA ALA A 270 -13.50 -1.86 18.91
C ALA A 270 -13.92 -0.54 19.56
N ASP A 271 -15.09 -0.03 19.20
CA ASP A 271 -15.73 1.14 19.78
C ASP A 271 -17.20 0.81 20.09
N GLY A 272 -17.42 0.21 21.26
CA GLY A 272 -18.76 -0.20 21.71
C GLY A 272 -19.23 -1.56 21.16
N SER A 273 -20.46 -1.62 20.64
CA SER A 273 -21.14 -2.86 20.19
C SER A 273 -20.71 -3.36 18.81
N ASP A 274 -19.45 -3.17 18.47
CA ASP A 274 -18.90 -3.53 17.16
C ASP A 274 -18.78 -5.06 16.99
N SER A 275 -18.34 -5.45 15.79
CA SER A 275 -18.11 -6.84 15.40
C SER A 275 -17.26 -7.61 16.42
N TYR A 276 -17.62 -8.85 16.73
CA TYR A 276 -16.78 -9.72 17.56
C TYR A 276 -15.36 -9.88 16.99
N SER A 277 -15.19 -9.76 15.65
CA SER A 277 -13.89 -9.79 14.99
C SER A 277 -12.97 -8.71 15.54
N THR A 278 -13.42 -7.46 15.52
CA THR A 278 -12.63 -6.29 15.96
C THR A 278 -12.36 -6.33 17.46
N ARG A 279 -13.33 -6.78 18.25
CA ARG A 279 -13.18 -6.92 19.71
C ARG A 279 -12.15 -7.97 20.10
N ILE A 280 -12.16 -9.13 19.44
CA ILE A 280 -11.19 -10.22 19.68
C ILE A 280 -9.78 -9.79 19.27
N ILE A 281 -9.63 -9.12 18.14
CA ILE A 281 -8.33 -8.61 17.69
C ILE A 281 -7.78 -7.61 18.70
N ASP A 282 -8.58 -6.65 19.13
CA ASP A 282 -8.18 -5.63 20.11
C ASP A 282 -7.73 -6.19 21.45
N LEU A 283 -8.29 -7.34 21.87
CA LEU A 283 -7.93 -8.02 23.12
C LEU A 283 -6.66 -8.86 22.96
N LEU A 284 -6.59 -9.67 21.90
CA LEU A 284 -5.60 -10.75 21.84
C LEU A 284 -4.45 -10.48 20.88
N ALA A 285 -4.68 -9.71 19.83
CA ALA A 285 -3.66 -9.35 18.86
C ALA A 285 -3.77 -7.85 18.53
N PRO A 286 -3.56 -6.95 19.50
CA PRO A 286 -3.72 -5.52 19.30
C PRO A 286 -2.79 -5.02 18.19
N ILE A 287 -3.31 -4.09 17.38
CA ILE A 287 -2.58 -3.44 16.30
C ILE A 287 -2.17 -2.05 16.76
N GLY A 288 -0.89 -1.73 16.64
CA GLY A 288 -0.36 -0.39 16.92
C GLY A 288 0.06 0.35 15.67
N LYS A 289 0.14 1.68 15.75
CA LYS A 289 0.72 2.53 14.70
C LYS A 289 2.18 2.15 14.47
N GLY A 290 2.53 1.71 13.26
CA GLY A 290 3.86 1.16 12.93
C GLY A 290 3.96 -0.37 12.98
N GLN A 291 2.84 -1.08 13.16
CA GLN A 291 2.80 -2.54 13.26
C GLN A 291 3.13 -3.23 11.94
N ARG A 292 3.84 -4.37 12.02
CA ARG A 292 4.03 -5.33 10.92
C ARG A 292 3.22 -6.58 11.23
N GLY A 293 1.95 -6.62 10.80
CA GLY A 293 1.03 -7.70 11.11
C GLY A 293 0.86 -8.68 9.95
N LEU A 294 0.80 -9.96 10.29
CA LEU A 294 0.42 -11.03 9.37
C LEU A 294 -0.93 -11.63 9.79
N ILE A 295 -1.88 -11.64 8.87
CA ILE A 295 -3.11 -12.42 8.96
C ILE A 295 -2.87 -13.74 8.23
N VAL A 296 -2.57 -14.79 8.97
CA VAL A 296 -2.29 -16.11 8.43
C VAL A 296 -3.60 -16.81 8.12
N ALA A 297 -3.84 -17.10 6.86
CA ALA A 297 -5.13 -17.58 6.41
C ALA A 297 -4.99 -18.78 5.47
N GLN A 298 -5.69 -19.85 5.80
CA GLN A 298 -5.96 -20.93 4.85
C GLN A 298 -7.05 -20.49 3.86
N PRO A 299 -7.13 -21.10 2.67
CA PRO A 299 -8.22 -20.79 1.73
C PRO A 299 -9.61 -20.97 2.34
N LYS A 300 -10.53 -20.03 2.09
CA LYS A 300 -11.94 -20.04 2.54
C LYS A 300 -12.16 -19.85 4.05
N THR A 301 -11.26 -19.19 4.75
CA THR A 301 -11.40 -18.89 6.20
C THR A 301 -12.05 -17.55 6.51
N GLY A 302 -12.41 -16.76 5.50
CA GLY A 302 -13.06 -15.45 5.69
C GLY A 302 -12.09 -14.29 5.82
N LYS A 303 -10.84 -14.41 5.30
CA LYS A 303 -9.81 -13.37 5.33
C LYS A 303 -10.30 -11.99 4.85
N THR A 304 -11.03 -11.95 3.71
CA THR A 304 -11.51 -10.71 3.08
C THR A 304 -12.54 -9.99 3.94
N ILE A 305 -13.44 -10.73 4.61
CA ILE A 305 -14.42 -10.15 5.54
C ILE A 305 -13.70 -9.53 6.74
N LEU A 306 -12.72 -10.24 7.29
CA LEU A 306 -11.93 -9.74 8.41
C LEU A 306 -11.15 -8.47 8.05
N LEU A 307 -10.54 -8.41 6.85
CA LEU A 307 -9.88 -7.20 6.36
C LEU A 307 -10.85 -6.02 6.22
N LYS A 308 -12.09 -6.26 5.76
CA LYS A 308 -13.14 -5.23 5.69
C LYS A 308 -13.54 -4.74 7.08
N ASP A 309 -13.69 -5.66 8.04
CA ASP A 309 -14.00 -5.30 9.43
C ASP A 309 -12.90 -4.40 10.00
N ILE A 310 -11.62 -4.76 9.82
CA ILE A 310 -10.46 -3.96 10.25
C ILE A 310 -10.44 -2.60 9.54
N ALA A 311 -10.61 -2.58 8.22
CA ALA A 311 -10.57 -1.35 7.42
C ALA A 311 -11.67 -0.37 7.84
N ASN A 312 -12.90 -0.86 8.01
CA ASN A 312 -14.03 -0.04 8.45
C ASN A 312 -13.86 0.47 9.87
N ALA A 313 -13.31 -0.36 10.77
CA ALA A 313 -13.01 0.04 12.15
C ALA A 313 -11.95 1.16 12.18
N ILE A 314 -10.86 1.03 11.43
CA ILE A 314 -9.83 2.07 11.33
C ILE A 314 -10.41 3.35 10.72
N SER A 315 -11.13 3.26 9.62
CA SER A 315 -11.74 4.42 8.96
C SER A 315 -12.75 5.16 9.83
N LYS A 316 -13.44 4.44 10.74
CA LYS A 316 -14.41 5.01 11.67
C LYS A 316 -13.73 5.66 12.87
N ASN A 317 -12.80 4.94 13.49
CA ASN A 317 -12.24 5.31 14.81
C ASN A 317 -11.00 6.20 14.67
N HIS A 318 -10.30 6.16 13.52
CA HIS A 318 -9.07 6.86 13.23
C HIS A 318 -9.16 7.64 11.91
N PRO A 319 -9.97 8.71 11.83
CA PRO A 319 -10.13 9.50 10.61
C PRO A 319 -8.84 10.27 10.22
N GLU A 320 -7.88 10.39 11.14
CA GLU A 320 -6.56 10.98 10.89
C GLU A 320 -5.64 10.08 10.05
N VAL A 321 -5.89 8.78 10.05
CA VAL A 321 -5.06 7.78 9.37
C VAL A 321 -5.36 7.75 7.87
N TYR A 322 -4.30 7.75 7.06
CA TYR A 322 -4.41 7.51 5.62
C TYR A 322 -4.46 6.00 5.35
N LEU A 323 -5.62 5.50 4.98
CA LEU A 323 -5.85 4.06 4.80
C LEU A 323 -5.76 3.68 3.31
N ILE A 324 -4.85 2.76 2.99
CA ILE A 324 -4.66 2.18 1.66
C ILE A 324 -4.97 0.68 1.73
N ILE A 325 -5.78 0.20 0.79
CA ILE A 325 -6.01 -1.23 0.60
C ILE A 325 -5.33 -1.64 -0.70
N LEU A 326 -4.35 -2.53 -0.59
CA LEU A 326 -3.56 -3.03 -1.72
C LEU A 326 -3.95 -4.47 -2.03
N LEU A 327 -4.60 -4.67 -3.17
CA LEU A 327 -5.04 -5.99 -3.64
C LEU A 327 -4.12 -6.45 -4.79
N ILE A 328 -3.43 -7.57 -4.60
CA ILE A 328 -2.49 -8.13 -5.58
C ILE A 328 -2.97 -9.51 -6.04
N ASP A 329 -3.14 -9.68 -7.35
CA ASP A 329 -3.56 -10.95 -7.97
C ASP A 329 -4.90 -11.44 -7.39
N GLU A 330 -5.82 -10.50 -7.10
CA GLU A 330 -7.15 -10.79 -6.57
C GLU A 330 -8.21 -10.73 -7.67
N ARG A 331 -9.42 -11.22 -7.40
CA ARG A 331 -10.48 -11.29 -8.38
C ARG A 331 -11.14 -9.92 -8.60
N PRO A 332 -11.55 -9.57 -9.85
CA PRO A 332 -12.20 -8.28 -10.12
C PRO A 332 -13.46 -8.04 -9.29
N GLU A 333 -14.27 -9.10 -9.04
CA GLU A 333 -15.46 -8.99 -8.20
C GLU A 333 -15.12 -8.70 -6.72
N GLU A 334 -14.03 -9.25 -6.19
CA GLU A 334 -13.57 -8.98 -4.82
C GLU A 334 -13.01 -7.55 -4.69
N VAL A 335 -12.35 -7.05 -5.75
CA VAL A 335 -11.90 -5.65 -5.82
C VAL A 335 -13.08 -4.69 -5.78
N THR A 336 -14.10 -4.91 -6.62
CA THR A 336 -15.30 -4.06 -6.67
C THR A 336 -16.06 -4.10 -5.35
N ASP A 337 -16.16 -5.26 -4.73
CA ASP A 337 -16.82 -5.44 -3.43
C ASP A 337 -16.06 -4.70 -2.32
N MET A 338 -14.72 -4.71 -2.33
CA MET A 338 -13.89 -3.95 -1.40
C MET A 338 -14.09 -2.44 -1.60
N GLN A 339 -14.02 -1.94 -2.84
CA GLN A 339 -14.23 -0.52 -3.15
C GLN A 339 -15.58 0.03 -2.70
N ARG A 340 -16.64 -0.81 -2.76
CA ARG A 340 -17.98 -0.43 -2.32
C ARG A 340 -18.20 -0.52 -0.83
N SER A 341 -17.46 -1.40 -0.15
CA SER A 341 -17.68 -1.74 1.26
C SER A 341 -16.84 -0.93 2.24
N VAL A 342 -15.77 -0.28 1.76
CA VAL A 342 -14.77 0.36 2.64
C VAL A 342 -14.52 1.81 2.22
N ARG A 343 -14.31 2.70 3.22
CA ARG A 343 -13.90 4.10 3.00
C ARG A 343 -12.38 4.22 3.07
N ALA A 344 -11.71 3.77 2.02
CA ALA A 344 -10.26 3.79 1.90
C ALA A 344 -9.87 4.00 0.45
N GLU A 345 -8.61 4.32 0.20
CA GLU A 345 -8.03 4.24 -1.14
C GLU A 345 -7.79 2.77 -1.47
N VAL A 346 -8.52 2.24 -2.46
CA VAL A 346 -8.37 0.85 -2.91
C VAL A 346 -7.58 0.83 -4.21
N VAL A 347 -6.40 0.22 -4.17
CA VAL A 347 -5.49 0.07 -5.31
C VAL A 347 -5.35 -1.42 -5.60
N ALA A 348 -5.64 -1.82 -6.84
CA ALA A 348 -5.73 -3.23 -7.17
C ALA A 348 -5.02 -3.56 -8.49
N SER A 349 -4.51 -4.78 -8.54
CA SER A 349 -4.06 -5.45 -9.76
C SER A 349 -4.63 -6.87 -9.76
N THR A 350 -5.48 -7.15 -10.75
CA THR A 350 -6.27 -8.38 -10.82
C THR A 350 -5.48 -9.56 -11.41
N PHE A 351 -5.95 -10.78 -11.22
CA PHE A 351 -5.24 -12.01 -11.58
C PHE A 351 -4.95 -12.17 -13.08
N ASP A 352 -5.65 -11.45 -13.94
CA ASP A 352 -5.48 -11.44 -15.39
C ASP A 352 -4.33 -10.51 -15.85
N GLU A 353 -3.74 -9.76 -14.93
CA GLU A 353 -2.65 -8.84 -15.23
C GLU A 353 -1.26 -9.50 -15.10
N PRO A 354 -0.24 -9.02 -15.84
CA PRO A 354 1.10 -9.58 -15.79
C PRO A 354 1.81 -9.27 -14.45
N ALA A 355 2.75 -10.15 -14.06
CA ALA A 355 3.49 -10.04 -12.81
C ALA A 355 4.24 -8.71 -12.64
N GLU A 356 4.76 -8.14 -13.72
CA GLU A 356 5.44 -6.83 -13.72
C GLU A 356 4.52 -5.71 -13.26
N LYS A 357 3.21 -5.78 -13.59
CA LYS A 357 2.22 -4.81 -13.16
C LYS A 357 1.96 -4.90 -11.66
N HIS A 358 1.85 -6.11 -11.11
CA HIS A 358 1.75 -6.34 -9.67
C HIS A 358 2.96 -5.76 -8.91
N VAL A 359 4.17 -5.99 -9.44
CA VAL A 359 5.42 -5.47 -8.87
C VAL A 359 5.46 -3.95 -8.92
N LYS A 360 5.09 -3.35 -10.07
CA LYS A 360 5.06 -1.90 -10.25
C LYS A 360 4.09 -1.24 -9.27
N LEU A 361 2.89 -1.81 -9.15
CA LEU A 361 1.86 -1.33 -8.24
C LEU A 361 2.33 -1.36 -6.78
N ALA A 362 2.89 -2.49 -6.33
CA ALA A 362 3.42 -2.61 -4.98
C ALA A 362 4.52 -1.58 -4.70
N ASN A 363 5.42 -1.33 -5.65
CA ASN A 363 6.49 -0.35 -5.47
C ASN A 363 5.95 1.08 -5.36
N ILE A 364 4.99 1.49 -6.21
CA ILE A 364 4.48 2.87 -6.19
C ILE A 364 3.67 3.15 -4.92
N VAL A 365 2.89 2.17 -4.45
CA VAL A 365 2.14 2.26 -3.18
C VAL A 365 3.09 2.39 -2.00
N LEU A 366 4.18 1.63 -1.96
CA LEU A 366 5.19 1.73 -0.91
C LEU A 366 5.87 3.11 -0.91
N GLU A 367 6.28 3.60 -2.09
CA GLU A 367 6.91 4.92 -2.17
C GLU A 367 5.92 6.04 -1.80
N LYS A 368 4.66 5.96 -2.20
CA LYS A 368 3.60 6.88 -1.75
C LYS A 368 3.48 6.88 -0.23
N ALA A 369 3.36 5.70 0.37
CA ALA A 369 3.25 5.58 1.82
C ALA A 369 4.45 6.17 2.56
N LYS A 370 5.67 5.93 2.08
CA LYS A 370 6.89 6.53 2.65
C LYS A 370 6.88 8.05 2.56
N ARG A 371 6.46 8.62 1.41
CA ARG A 371 6.40 10.09 1.21
C ARG A 371 5.38 10.74 2.15
N LEU A 372 4.22 10.11 2.36
CA LEU A 372 3.22 10.58 3.32
C LEU A 372 3.78 10.58 4.75
N VAL A 373 4.47 9.49 5.14
CA VAL A 373 5.08 9.37 6.47
C VAL A 373 6.21 10.38 6.68
N GLU A 374 7.03 10.70 5.65
CA GLU A 374 8.02 11.78 5.71
C GLU A 374 7.40 13.15 6.02
N CYS A 375 6.12 13.33 5.67
CA CYS A 375 5.35 14.53 5.96
C CYS A 375 4.60 14.46 7.30
N GLY A 376 4.80 13.41 8.11
CA GLY A 376 4.22 13.25 9.44
C GLY A 376 2.80 12.67 9.45
N HIS A 377 2.39 11.98 8.40
CA HIS A 377 1.10 11.28 8.36
C HIS A 377 1.20 9.86 8.91
N ASP A 378 0.12 9.40 9.55
CA ASP A 378 -0.05 8.00 9.89
C ASP A 378 -0.69 7.28 8.71
N VAL A 379 0.01 6.27 8.19
CA VAL A 379 -0.42 5.49 7.03
C VAL A 379 -0.63 4.04 7.43
N VAL A 380 -1.76 3.47 7.03
CA VAL A 380 -2.05 2.04 7.18
C VAL A 380 -2.23 1.41 5.80
N ILE A 381 -1.47 0.37 5.51
CA ILE A 381 -1.63 -0.46 4.32
C ILE A 381 -2.23 -1.81 4.75
N LEU A 382 -3.44 -2.10 4.28
CA LEU A 382 -4.03 -3.44 4.36
C LEU A 382 -3.78 -4.15 3.04
N MET A 383 -3.06 -5.27 3.06
CA MET A 383 -2.65 -5.98 1.84
C MET A 383 -3.29 -7.36 1.74
N ASP A 384 -3.88 -7.65 0.59
CA ASP A 384 -4.33 -9.00 0.22
C ASP A 384 -3.77 -9.38 -1.16
N SER A 385 -2.70 -10.20 -1.33
CA SER A 385 -1.96 -10.86 -0.26
C SER A 385 -0.44 -10.70 -0.45
N ILE A 386 0.31 -10.78 0.65
CA ILE A 386 1.78 -10.74 0.61
C ILE A 386 2.37 -11.98 -0.11
N THR A 387 1.72 -13.12 0.01
CA THR A 387 2.11 -14.36 -0.68
C THR A 387 2.06 -14.20 -2.19
N ARG A 388 0.98 -13.62 -2.72
CA ARG A 388 0.83 -13.37 -4.15
C ARG A 388 1.77 -12.26 -4.65
N MET A 389 1.99 -11.21 -3.84
CA MET A 389 3.01 -10.21 -4.13
C MET A 389 4.40 -10.86 -4.25
N ALA A 390 4.79 -11.72 -3.31
CA ALA A 390 6.08 -12.40 -3.33
C ALA A 390 6.22 -13.33 -4.56
N ARG A 391 5.16 -14.01 -4.97
CA ARG A 391 5.12 -14.80 -6.20
C ARG A 391 5.33 -13.92 -7.44
N ALA A 392 4.68 -12.77 -7.53
CA ALA A 392 4.86 -11.82 -8.63
C ALA A 392 6.31 -11.32 -8.71
N PHE A 393 6.93 -11.00 -7.58
CA PHE A 393 8.35 -10.64 -7.53
C PHE A 393 9.26 -11.80 -7.96
N ASN A 394 8.93 -13.05 -7.59
CA ASN A 394 9.69 -14.23 -8.02
C ASN A 394 9.61 -14.45 -9.53
N THR A 395 8.45 -14.18 -10.13
CA THR A 395 8.25 -14.32 -11.59
C THR A 395 8.93 -13.19 -12.36
N ALA A 396 8.84 -11.94 -11.88
CA ALA A 396 9.37 -10.75 -12.57
C ALA A 396 10.89 -10.56 -12.39
N GLN A 397 11.52 -11.24 -11.42
CA GLN A 397 12.95 -11.10 -11.17
C GLN A 397 13.74 -11.98 -12.15
N PRO A 398 14.85 -11.46 -12.74
CA PRO A 398 15.75 -12.30 -13.51
C PRO A 398 16.35 -13.39 -12.64
N ALA A 399 16.43 -14.62 -13.16
CA ALA A 399 16.91 -15.78 -12.43
C ALA A 399 18.36 -15.58 -11.94
N SER A 400 18.59 -15.74 -10.65
CA SER A 400 19.94 -15.65 -10.06
C SER A 400 20.77 -16.94 -10.24
N GLY A 401 20.15 -18.02 -10.69
CA GLY A 401 20.75 -19.36 -10.76
C GLY A 401 20.82 -20.09 -9.42
N LYS A 402 20.39 -19.46 -8.32
CA LYS A 402 20.32 -20.06 -6.97
C LYS A 402 18.86 -20.16 -6.55
N ILE A 403 18.31 -21.38 -6.63
CA ILE A 403 16.92 -21.65 -6.28
C ILE A 403 16.87 -22.24 -4.87
N LEU A 404 16.06 -21.65 -3.99
CA LEU A 404 15.73 -22.17 -2.67
C LEU A 404 14.66 -23.29 -2.79
N SER A 405 14.35 -23.95 -1.68
CA SER A 405 13.24 -24.89 -1.63
C SER A 405 11.94 -24.26 -2.12
N GLY A 406 11.05 -25.02 -2.75
CA GLY A 406 9.78 -24.53 -3.28
C GLY A 406 9.87 -23.72 -4.58
N GLY A 407 11.05 -23.62 -5.23
CA GLY A 407 11.18 -22.90 -6.51
C GLY A 407 11.29 -21.39 -6.38
N VAL A 408 11.68 -20.88 -5.21
CA VAL A 408 11.90 -19.46 -4.93
C VAL A 408 13.33 -19.09 -5.30
N ASP A 409 13.54 -18.05 -6.12
CA ASP A 409 14.86 -17.49 -6.37
C ASP A 409 15.42 -16.83 -5.10
N ALA A 410 16.73 -17.01 -4.83
CA ALA A 410 17.37 -16.51 -3.62
C ALA A 410 17.23 -14.98 -3.43
N ASN A 411 17.13 -14.22 -4.52
CA ASN A 411 17.00 -12.76 -4.50
C ASN A 411 15.55 -12.27 -4.57
N ALA A 412 14.59 -13.15 -4.90
CA ALA A 412 13.21 -12.78 -5.16
C ALA A 412 12.50 -12.15 -3.95
N LEU A 413 12.79 -12.66 -2.74
CA LEU A 413 12.13 -12.20 -1.51
C LEU A 413 12.74 -10.93 -0.91
N HIS A 414 13.87 -10.43 -1.42
CA HIS A 414 14.53 -9.26 -0.86
C HIS A 414 13.66 -8.00 -0.94
N LYS A 415 13.06 -7.71 -2.10
CA LYS A 415 12.18 -6.54 -2.28
C LYS A 415 10.87 -6.67 -1.49
N PRO A 416 10.14 -7.81 -1.53
CA PRO A 416 8.98 -8.05 -0.66
C PRO A 416 9.27 -7.90 0.84
N LYS A 417 10.41 -8.40 1.32
CA LYS A 417 10.84 -8.20 2.71
C LYS A 417 11.10 -6.73 3.04
N ARG A 418 11.71 -5.96 2.12
CA ARG A 418 11.88 -4.52 2.28
C ARG A 418 10.54 -3.79 2.31
N PHE A 419 9.57 -4.21 1.51
CA PHE A 419 8.20 -3.69 1.55
C PHE A 419 7.62 -3.87 2.96
N PHE A 420 7.52 -5.10 3.44
CA PHE A 420 6.94 -5.40 4.75
C PHE A 420 7.76 -4.84 5.90
N GLY A 421 9.08 -4.85 5.79
CA GLY A 421 10.01 -4.28 6.78
C GLY A 421 10.02 -2.75 6.85
N ALA A 422 9.38 -2.06 5.89
CA ALA A 422 9.23 -0.62 5.94
C ALA A 422 8.27 -0.16 7.06
N ALA A 423 7.33 -1.03 7.49
CA ALA A 423 6.41 -0.69 8.57
C ALA A 423 7.15 -0.39 9.87
N ARG A 424 6.94 0.82 10.41
CA ARG A 424 7.54 1.34 11.64
C ARG A 424 6.81 2.56 12.15
N LYS A 425 6.87 2.81 13.46
CA LYS A 425 6.58 4.11 14.04
C LYS A 425 7.84 4.97 14.00
N ILE A 426 7.70 6.26 13.82
CA ILE A 426 8.83 7.20 13.71
C ILE A 426 8.80 8.16 14.88
N GLU A 427 9.98 8.42 15.45
CA GLU A 427 10.16 9.38 16.53
C GLU A 427 9.84 10.80 16.06
N GLY A 428 8.90 11.47 16.73
CA GLY A 428 8.47 12.83 16.38
C GLY A 428 7.81 13.00 15.02
N GLY A 429 7.43 11.88 14.36
CA GLY A 429 6.84 11.87 13.02
C GLY A 429 5.60 10.98 12.93
N GLY A 430 5.21 10.65 11.69
CA GLY A 430 4.12 9.74 11.41
C GLY A 430 4.47 8.27 11.62
N SER A 431 3.61 7.38 11.15
CA SER A 431 3.83 5.93 11.22
C SER A 431 3.44 5.25 9.91
N LEU A 432 4.09 4.12 9.61
CA LEU A 432 3.69 3.20 8.56
C LEU A 432 3.31 1.86 9.18
N THR A 433 2.04 1.50 9.11
CA THR A 433 1.51 0.21 9.56
C THR A 433 1.20 -0.65 8.34
N ILE A 434 1.63 -1.90 8.34
CA ILE A 434 1.33 -2.85 7.25
C ILE A 434 0.73 -4.12 7.86
N ILE A 435 -0.52 -4.40 7.50
CA ILE A 435 -1.22 -5.64 7.86
C ILE A 435 -1.48 -6.41 6.57
N ALA A 436 -0.83 -7.55 6.43
CA ALA A 436 -0.86 -8.33 5.20
C ALA A 436 -1.42 -9.74 5.43
N THR A 437 -2.24 -10.22 4.49
CA THR A 437 -2.67 -11.62 4.50
C THR A 437 -1.56 -12.52 3.95
N ALA A 438 -1.25 -13.57 4.68
CA ALA A 438 -0.34 -14.63 4.25
C ALA A 438 -1.16 -15.92 4.02
N LEU A 439 -1.03 -16.50 2.82
CA LEU A 439 -1.72 -17.73 2.47
C LEU A 439 -0.88 -18.94 2.89
N THR A 440 -1.49 -19.85 3.65
CA THR A 440 -0.87 -21.11 4.09
C THR A 440 -1.74 -22.30 3.68
N ASP A 441 -1.19 -23.51 3.73
CA ASP A 441 -1.88 -24.76 3.39
C ASP A 441 -2.55 -24.74 2.00
N THR A 442 -1.92 -24.08 1.05
CA THR A 442 -2.38 -24.04 -0.35
C THR A 442 -1.98 -25.29 -1.14
N GLY A 443 -1.15 -26.17 -0.56
CA GLY A 443 -0.50 -27.29 -1.22
C GLY A 443 0.73 -26.91 -2.05
N SER A 444 1.17 -25.65 -2.00
CA SER A 444 2.36 -25.13 -2.69
C SER A 444 3.51 -24.95 -1.70
N LYS A 445 4.61 -25.68 -1.88
CA LYS A 445 5.83 -25.49 -1.08
C LYS A 445 6.44 -24.09 -1.18
N MET A 446 6.11 -23.36 -2.25
CA MET A 446 6.53 -21.97 -2.41
C MET A 446 5.89 -21.08 -1.35
N ASP A 447 4.59 -21.26 -1.08
CA ASP A 447 3.87 -20.46 -0.11
C ASP A 447 4.36 -20.70 1.32
N ASP A 448 4.72 -21.94 1.64
CA ASP A 448 5.29 -22.30 2.94
C ASP A 448 6.63 -21.58 3.17
N VAL A 449 7.51 -21.57 2.16
CA VAL A 449 8.79 -20.85 2.22
C VAL A 449 8.56 -19.34 2.35
N ILE A 450 7.64 -18.77 1.57
CA ILE A 450 7.30 -17.35 1.63
C ILE A 450 6.78 -17.01 3.03
N PHE A 451 5.87 -17.80 3.57
CA PHE A 451 5.30 -17.58 4.91
C PHE A 451 6.39 -17.57 6.00
N GLU A 452 7.26 -18.58 6.04
CA GLU A 452 8.34 -18.66 7.04
C GLU A 452 9.29 -17.46 6.97
N GLU A 453 9.58 -16.97 5.76
CA GLU A 453 10.43 -15.81 5.55
C GLU A 453 9.80 -14.49 6.04
N PHE A 454 8.47 -14.35 5.96
CA PHE A 454 7.76 -13.18 6.49
C PHE A 454 7.43 -13.28 7.97
N LYS A 455 7.19 -14.50 8.50
CA LYS A 455 6.93 -14.74 9.92
C LYS A 455 8.06 -14.19 10.79
N GLY A 456 9.32 -14.37 10.35
CA GLY A 456 10.48 -13.81 11.04
C GLY A 456 10.57 -12.27 11.03
N THR A 457 9.92 -11.61 10.05
CA THR A 457 9.93 -10.15 9.89
C THR A 457 8.78 -9.46 10.64
N GLY A 458 7.64 -10.15 10.79
CA GLY A 458 6.45 -9.66 11.48
C GLY A 458 6.64 -9.49 12.99
N ASN A 459 5.82 -8.64 13.59
CA ASN A 459 5.71 -8.44 15.03
C ASN A 459 4.28 -8.60 15.56
N MET A 460 3.35 -9.01 14.71
CA MET A 460 1.97 -9.39 15.06
C MET A 460 1.55 -10.53 14.14
N GLU A 461 0.92 -11.54 14.69
CA GLU A 461 0.41 -12.70 13.96
C GLU A 461 -1.04 -12.97 14.39
N LEU A 462 -1.96 -13.00 13.44
CA LEU A 462 -3.36 -13.35 13.62
C LEU A 462 -3.65 -14.58 12.75
N GLN A 463 -3.86 -15.73 13.37
CA GLN A 463 -4.09 -16.99 12.68
C GLN A 463 -5.59 -17.25 12.49
N LEU A 464 -5.98 -17.70 11.30
CA LEU A 464 -7.34 -18.16 10.99
C LEU A 464 -7.35 -19.69 10.88
N ASP A 465 -8.31 -20.33 11.53
CA ASP A 465 -8.46 -21.79 11.48
C ASP A 465 -9.62 -22.20 10.56
N ARG A 466 -9.29 -23.07 9.60
CA ARG A 466 -10.26 -23.65 8.67
C ARG A 466 -11.30 -24.56 9.35
N LYS A 467 -10.96 -25.19 10.47
CA LYS A 467 -11.90 -26.04 11.24
C LYS A 467 -13.07 -25.21 11.75
N LEU A 468 -12.80 -24.02 12.31
CA LEU A 468 -13.83 -23.07 12.73
C LEU A 468 -14.72 -22.64 11.57
N SER A 469 -14.11 -22.25 10.45
CA SER A 469 -14.84 -21.83 9.24
C SER A 469 -15.73 -22.96 8.68
N ASN A 470 -15.25 -24.20 8.65
CA ASN A 470 -16.03 -25.35 8.22
C ASN A 470 -17.26 -25.59 9.10
N LYS A 471 -17.18 -25.29 10.40
CA LYS A 471 -18.28 -25.34 11.36
C LYS A 471 -19.13 -24.08 11.40
N ARG A 472 -18.85 -23.10 10.50
CA ARG A 472 -19.54 -21.79 10.45
C ARG A 472 -19.44 -20.98 11.74
N ILE A 473 -18.35 -21.16 12.50
CA ILE A 473 -18.00 -20.31 13.64
C ILE A 473 -17.17 -19.14 13.13
N PHE A 474 -17.69 -17.92 13.29
CA PHE A 474 -17.03 -16.69 12.84
C PHE A 474 -16.99 -15.65 13.98
N PRO A 475 -15.89 -14.87 14.07
CA PRO A 475 -14.69 -14.92 13.24
C PRO A 475 -13.91 -16.24 13.46
N ALA A 476 -13.33 -16.79 12.39
CA ALA A 476 -12.60 -18.05 12.43
C ALA A 476 -11.15 -17.85 12.93
N ILE A 477 -10.97 -17.13 14.02
CA ILE A 477 -9.66 -16.77 14.59
C ILE A 477 -9.19 -17.87 15.54
N ASP A 478 -7.96 -18.33 15.35
CA ASP A 478 -7.26 -19.13 16.34
C ASP A 478 -6.72 -18.21 17.44
N ILE A 479 -7.42 -18.19 18.55
CA ILE A 479 -7.15 -17.31 19.68
C ILE A 479 -5.83 -17.68 20.37
N ILE A 480 -5.49 -18.97 20.40
CA ILE A 480 -4.32 -19.49 21.11
C ILE A 480 -3.05 -19.12 20.38
N SER A 481 -3.05 -19.28 19.06
CA SER A 481 -1.88 -19.04 18.21
C SER A 481 -1.69 -17.58 17.82
N SER A 482 -2.69 -16.71 18.05
CA SER A 482 -2.64 -15.29 17.69
C SER A 482 -1.99 -14.46 18.79
N SER A 483 -1.06 -13.57 18.40
CA SER A 483 -0.34 -12.72 19.37
C SER A 483 0.30 -11.48 18.71
N THR A 484 0.58 -10.47 19.54
CA THR A 484 1.37 -9.29 19.19
C THR A 484 2.62 -9.24 20.06
N ARG A 485 3.79 -8.98 19.46
CA ARG A 485 5.01 -8.72 20.24
C ARG A 485 4.93 -7.35 20.88
N ARG A 486 5.33 -7.25 22.14
CA ARG A 486 5.30 -6.01 22.92
C ARG A 486 3.89 -5.42 23.05
N ASP A 487 2.89 -6.29 23.27
CA ASP A 487 1.53 -5.89 23.63
C ASP A 487 1.49 -5.08 24.94
N ASP A 488 2.53 -5.19 25.76
CA ASP A 488 2.77 -4.39 26.97
C ASP A 488 2.86 -2.87 26.69
N LEU A 489 3.20 -2.45 25.48
CA LEU A 489 3.23 -1.05 25.06
C LEU A 489 1.87 -0.54 24.56
N LEU A 490 0.98 -1.45 24.16
CA LEU A 490 -0.31 -1.14 23.53
C LEU A 490 -1.49 -1.27 24.49
N LEU A 491 -1.30 -1.96 25.60
CA LEU A 491 -2.33 -2.27 26.60
C LEU A 491 -1.94 -1.71 27.97
N ASP A 492 -2.93 -1.28 28.72
CA ASP A 492 -2.72 -0.87 30.11
C ASP A 492 -2.44 -2.10 31.00
N LYS A 493 -1.76 -1.89 32.11
CA LYS A 493 -1.32 -2.96 33.02
C LYS A 493 -2.45 -3.82 33.53
N THR A 494 -3.62 -3.24 33.82
CA THR A 494 -4.78 -3.94 34.32
C THR A 494 -5.41 -4.85 33.28
N THR A 495 -5.55 -4.34 32.07
CA THR A 495 -6.02 -5.09 30.90
C THR A 495 -5.05 -6.22 30.56
N LEU A 496 -3.75 -5.93 30.53
CA LEU A 496 -2.71 -6.93 30.25
C LEU A 496 -2.76 -8.11 31.26
N GLN A 497 -2.90 -7.81 32.55
CA GLN A 497 -3.00 -8.84 33.57
C GLN A 497 -4.26 -9.72 33.40
N ARG A 498 -5.40 -9.11 33.07
CA ARG A 498 -6.64 -9.87 32.81
C ARG A 498 -6.54 -10.72 31.56
N ILE A 499 -5.94 -10.20 30.50
CA ILE A 499 -5.69 -10.95 29.24
C ILE A 499 -4.72 -12.10 29.51
N TRP A 500 -3.72 -11.92 30.35
CA TRP A 500 -2.80 -13.01 30.73
C TRP A 500 -3.55 -14.15 31.43
N VAL A 501 -4.44 -13.84 32.40
CA VAL A 501 -5.30 -14.84 33.07
C VAL A 501 -6.20 -15.54 32.05
N LEU A 502 -6.83 -14.77 31.15
CA LEU A 502 -7.67 -15.32 30.09
C LEU A 502 -6.89 -16.27 29.17
N ARG A 503 -5.70 -15.88 28.73
CA ARG A 503 -4.83 -16.73 27.88
C ARG A 503 -4.44 -18.02 28.56
N ASN A 504 -4.10 -17.99 29.87
CA ASN A 504 -3.80 -19.19 30.62
C ASN A 504 -5.01 -20.13 30.70
N HIS A 505 -6.21 -19.58 30.88
CA HIS A 505 -7.43 -20.39 30.89
C HIS A 505 -7.74 -21.01 29.51
N LEU A 506 -7.45 -20.31 28.43
CA LEU A 506 -7.68 -20.79 27.06
C LEU A 506 -6.60 -21.75 26.57
N ALA A 507 -5.40 -21.74 27.16
CA ALA A 507 -4.24 -22.50 26.67
C ALA A 507 -4.46 -24.03 26.67
N ASP A 508 -5.24 -24.54 27.61
CA ASP A 508 -5.54 -25.98 27.76
C ASP A 508 -6.73 -26.43 26.89
N MET A 509 -7.39 -25.49 26.18
CA MET A 509 -8.56 -25.77 25.36
C MET A 509 -8.16 -25.99 23.90
N ASN A 510 -8.99 -26.71 23.14
CA ASN A 510 -8.85 -26.72 21.70
C ASN A 510 -9.39 -25.39 21.09
N THR A 511 -8.96 -25.07 19.86
CA THR A 511 -9.31 -23.81 19.17
C THR A 511 -10.82 -23.57 19.11
N GLU A 512 -11.61 -24.64 18.94
CA GLU A 512 -13.07 -24.54 18.84
C GLU A 512 -13.72 -24.24 20.19
N GLU A 513 -13.30 -24.91 21.23
CA GLU A 513 -13.80 -24.68 22.58
C GLU A 513 -13.44 -23.29 23.07
N ALA A 514 -12.18 -22.87 22.85
CA ALA A 514 -11.70 -21.53 23.15
C ALA A 514 -12.55 -20.45 22.47
N MET A 515 -12.81 -20.61 21.16
CA MET A 515 -13.59 -19.65 20.40
C MET A 515 -15.06 -19.59 20.83
N ASN A 516 -15.69 -20.75 21.08
CA ASN A 516 -17.06 -20.82 21.56
C ASN A 516 -17.20 -20.22 22.95
N LEU A 517 -16.23 -20.43 23.84
CA LEU A 517 -16.19 -19.83 25.18
C LEU A 517 -16.11 -18.30 25.08
N MET A 518 -15.22 -17.80 24.22
CA MET A 518 -15.07 -16.35 23.98
C MET A 518 -16.37 -15.75 23.48
N LEU A 519 -16.96 -16.30 22.41
CA LEU A 519 -18.21 -15.80 21.85
C LEU A 519 -19.36 -15.84 22.82
N LYS A 520 -19.47 -16.93 23.65
CA LYS A 520 -20.51 -17.06 24.66
C LYS A 520 -20.40 -15.97 25.72
N ASN A 521 -19.19 -15.70 26.21
CA ASN A 521 -18.97 -14.74 27.29
C ASN A 521 -18.98 -13.28 26.78
N MET A 522 -18.60 -13.03 25.53
CA MET A 522 -18.71 -11.70 24.90
C MET A 522 -20.17 -11.35 24.56
N LYS A 523 -21.03 -12.36 24.38
CA LYS A 523 -22.46 -12.16 24.11
C LYS A 523 -23.14 -11.50 25.31
N GLY A 524 -23.69 -10.31 25.10
CA GLY A 524 -24.34 -9.55 26.17
C GLY A 524 -23.46 -8.46 26.78
N THR A 525 -22.17 -8.38 26.40
CA THR A 525 -21.30 -7.28 26.80
C THR A 525 -21.15 -6.28 25.65
N ARG A 526 -21.14 -4.98 25.94
CA ARG A 526 -21.05 -3.90 24.94
C ARG A 526 -19.62 -3.54 24.60
N SER A 527 -18.69 -3.69 25.53
CA SER A 527 -17.29 -3.33 25.33
C SER A 527 -16.35 -4.42 25.83
N ASN A 528 -15.06 -4.30 25.51
CA ASN A 528 -14.02 -5.20 25.99
C ASN A 528 -13.73 -4.99 27.49
N GLU A 529 -13.87 -3.78 27.98
CA GLU A 529 -13.73 -3.45 29.39
C GLU A 529 -14.83 -4.14 30.24
N GLU A 530 -16.09 -4.08 29.76
CA GLU A 530 -17.22 -4.77 30.39
C GLU A 530 -17.02 -6.29 30.38
N PHE A 531 -16.56 -6.84 29.24
CA PHE A 531 -16.23 -8.26 29.13
C PHE A 531 -15.15 -8.67 30.16
N LEU A 532 -14.04 -7.94 30.21
CA LEU A 532 -12.95 -8.22 31.16
C LEU A 532 -13.37 -8.00 32.61
N ALA A 533 -14.31 -7.08 32.89
CA ALA A 533 -14.84 -6.88 34.22
C ALA A 533 -15.74 -8.03 34.65
N SER A 534 -16.54 -8.60 33.74
CA SER A 534 -17.43 -9.73 34.01
C SER A 534 -16.70 -11.05 34.35
N MET A 535 -15.41 -11.13 34.01
CA MET A 535 -14.58 -12.32 34.33
C MET A 535 -14.16 -12.42 35.79
N ASN A 536 -14.39 -11.37 36.60
CA ASN A 536 -14.06 -11.35 38.02
C ASN A 536 -15.25 -11.74 38.91
N GLY A 537 -16.39 -12.18 38.31
CA GLY A 537 -17.61 -12.58 39.01
C GLY A 537 -17.73 -14.08 39.21
#